data_9686f10604b4463fb92e248b2ce71074
#
_entry.id   9686f10604b4463fb92e248b2ce71074
#
_cell.length_a   1.000
_cell.length_b   1.000
_cell.length_c   1.000
_cell.angle_alpha   90.00
_cell.angle_beta   90.00
_cell.angle_gamma   90.00
#
_symmetry.space_group_name_H-M   'P 1'
#
loop_
_entity.id
_entity.type
_entity.pdbx_description
1 polymer ?
#
loop_
_entity_poly.entity_id
_entity_poly.type
_entity_poly.pdbx_seq_one_letter_code
_entity_poly.pdbx_strand_id
1 'polypeptide(L)'
;MKFPLFNRKAAQDIARNFSFLGTDLHSHLVPGIDDGSPNLETSIALSTELRGLGYSRLITTPHIMQGQFPNDRSTIVPGRDAVRQELAARGIDVTLDAAAEYFLDPGLVEAIQDDEPLLTLSGKKLLVEISFAAPPMQLHEFLYHLQL
;
A
#
# COMPACT_ATOMS: atom_id res chain seq x y z
N MET A 1 36.20 20.70 -27.76
CA MET A 1 34.98 19.87 -27.90
C MET A 1 34.25 19.90 -26.55
N LYS A 2 33.14 20.67 -26.41
CA LYS A 2 32.40 20.76 -25.16
C LYS A 2 31.33 19.64 -25.18
N PHE A 3 31.44 18.66 -24.28
CA PHE A 3 30.40 17.70 -24.06
C PHE A 3 29.13 18.41 -23.54
N PRO A 4 27.93 18.11 -24.09
CA PRO A 4 26.71 18.69 -23.56
C PRO A 4 26.55 18.23 -22.12
N LEU A 5 26.63 19.17 -21.19
CA LEU A 5 26.28 18.93 -19.80
C LEU A 5 24.83 18.41 -19.77
N PHE A 6 24.66 17.20 -19.31
CA PHE A 6 23.35 16.66 -19.01
C PHE A 6 22.52 17.70 -18.26
N ASN A 7 21.40 18.08 -18.84
CA ASN A 7 20.51 19.05 -18.22
C ASN A 7 19.92 18.41 -16.96
N ARG A 8 20.56 18.64 -15.81
CA ARG A 8 20.15 18.05 -14.51
C ARG A 8 18.70 18.37 -14.18
N LYS A 9 18.16 19.49 -14.66
CA LYS A 9 16.77 19.87 -14.44
C LYS A 9 15.81 18.96 -15.20
N ALA A 10 16.08 18.67 -16.47
CA ALA A 10 15.28 17.74 -17.27
C ALA A 10 15.36 16.29 -16.74
N ALA A 11 16.53 15.86 -16.26
CA ALA A 11 16.71 14.55 -15.64
C ALA A 11 15.98 14.46 -14.28
N GLN A 12 15.90 15.55 -13.51
CA GLN A 12 15.14 15.61 -12.27
C GLN A 12 13.61 15.58 -12.53
N ASP A 13 13.15 16.24 -13.60
CA ASP A 13 11.73 16.26 -13.96
C ASP A 13 11.28 14.89 -14.50
N ILE A 14 12.13 14.19 -15.25
CA ILE A 14 11.86 12.82 -15.71
C ILE A 14 11.89 11.83 -14.54
N ALA A 15 12.81 12.00 -13.58
CA ALA A 15 12.94 11.12 -12.42
C ALA A 15 11.79 11.25 -11.39
N ARG A 16 10.87 12.22 -11.56
CA ARG A 16 9.77 12.50 -10.65
C ARG A 16 8.39 12.30 -11.28
N ASN A 17 8.31 11.79 -12.48
CA ASN A 17 7.03 11.56 -13.15
C ASN A 17 6.79 10.05 -13.34
N PHE A 18 5.92 9.50 -12.51
CA PHE A 18 5.51 8.09 -12.56
C PHE A 18 4.14 7.91 -13.25
N SER A 19 3.67 8.91 -14.02
CA SER A 19 2.36 8.85 -14.70
C SER A 19 2.22 7.64 -15.64
N PHE A 20 3.33 7.11 -16.17
CA PHE A 20 3.35 5.92 -17.00
C PHE A 20 2.99 4.64 -16.23
N LEU A 21 3.18 4.61 -14.90
CA LEU A 21 2.75 3.50 -14.04
C LEU A 21 1.26 3.61 -13.69
N GLY A 22 0.74 4.82 -13.59
CA GLY A 22 -0.65 5.13 -13.32
C GLY A 22 -1.11 4.80 -11.90
N THR A 23 -0.64 3.71 -11.31
CA THR A 23 -1.08 3.22 -10.01
C THR A 23 0.10 3.04 -9.06
N ASP A 24 0.00 3.59 -7.85
CA ASP A 24 0.79 3.19 -6.69
C ASP A 24 0.17 1.96 -6.04
N LEU A 25 0.98 0.93 -5.81
CA LEU A 25 0.52 -0.38 -5.31
C LEU A 25 0.86 -0.64 -3.84
N HIS A 26 1.62 0.26 -3.21
CA HIS A 26 2.11 0.02 -1.85
C HIS A 26 2.35 1.33 -1.12
N SER A 27 1.42 1.64 -0.21
CA SER A 27 1.48 2.82 0.65
C SER A 27 0.57 2.64 1.87
N HIS A 28 0.90 3.30 3.00
CA HIS A 28 0.18 3.20 4.26
C HIS A 28 -0.52 4.54 4.53
N LEU A 29 -1.67 4.75 3.87
CA LEU A 29 -2.41 6.00 3.88
C LEU A 29 -3.63 5.99 4.81
N VAL A 30 -3.93 4.88 5.48
CA VAL A 30 -5.00 4.84 6.49
C VAL A 30 -4.44 5.38 7.82
N PRO A 31 -5.03 6.44 8.39
CA PRO A 31 -4.40 7.13 9.51
C PRO A 31 -4.45 6.33 10.81
N GLY A 32 -3.31 6.22 11.50
CA GLY A 32 -3.20 5.80 12.90
C GLY A 32 -3.43 4.33 13.18
N ILE A 33 -3.37 3.46 12.16
CA ILE A 33 -3.60 2.01 12.34
C ILE A 33 -2.34 1.17 12.24
N ASP A 34 -1.26 1.72 11.73
CA ASP A 34 0.05 1.07 11.60
C ASP A 34 1.20 2.10 11.69
N ASP A 35 2.37 1.76 11.21
CA ASP A 35 3.57 2.62 11.20
C ASP A 35 3.60 3.64 10.05
N GLY A 36 2.54 3.70 9.23
CA GLY A 36 2.41 4.65 8.14
C GLY A 36 1.94 6.03 8.58
N SER A 37 0.85 6.52 8.00
CA SER A 37 0.31 7.84 8.28
C SER A 37 -0.25 7.95 9.72
N PRO A 38 0.26 8.85 10.57
CA PRO A 38 -0.20 8.96 11.95
C PRO A 38 -1.57 9.64 12.10
N ASN A 39 -2.02 10.40 11.11
CA ASN A 39 -3.27 11.17 11.16
C ASN A 39 -3.77 11.51 9.76
N LEU A 40 -5.02 11.97 9.68
CA LEU A 40 -5.69 12.27 8.42
C LEU A 40 -4.97 13.37 7.59
N GLU A 41 -4.44 14.40 8.23
CA GLU A 41 -3.71 15.47 7.52
C GLU A 41 -2.45 14.93 6.82
N THR A 42 -1.73 14.04 7.48
CA THR A 42 -0.57 13.36 6.89
C THR A 42 -1.00 12.46 5.73
N SER A 43 -2.09 11.72 5.88
CA SER A 43 -2.65 10.88 4.79
C SER A 43 -2.95 11.71 3.54
N ILE A 44 -3.57 12.88 3.72
CA ILE A 44 -3.91 13.80 2.64
C ILE A 44 -2.65 14.40 2.00
N ALA A 45 -1.68 14.80 2.81
CA ALA A 45 -0.40 15.34 2.31
C ALA A 45 0.34 14.30 1.45
N LEU A 46 0.50 13.07 1.95
CA LEU A 46 1.14 11.97 1.22
C LEU A 46 0.40 11.62 -0.08
N SER A 47 -0.93 11.53 -0.03
CA SER A 47 -1.75 11.27 -1.22
C SER A 47 -1.59 12.38 -2.27
N THR A 48 -1.48 13.64 -1.83
CA THR A 48 -1.26 14.80 -2.71
C THR A 48 0.12 14.73 -3.36
N GLU A 49 1.15 14.36 -2.60
CA GLU A 49 2.51 14.20 -3.13
C GLU A 49 2.58 13.05 -4.15
N LEU A 50 1.98 11.89 -3.85
CA LEU A 50 1.89 10.77 -4.79
C LEU A 50 1.15 11.18 -6.07
N ARG A 51 0.04 11.93 -5.96
CA ARG A 51 -0.64 12.50 -7.11
C ARG A 51 0.26 13.45 -7.89
N GLY A 52 1.05 14.28 -7.21
CA GLY A 52 2.05 15.19 -7.80
C GLY A 52 3.17 14.45 -8.54
N LEU A 53 3.51 13.24 -8.13
CA LEU A 53 4.45 12.35 -8.83
C LEU A 53 3.83 11.70 -10.08
N GLY A 54 2.52 11.86 -10.33
CA GLY A 54 1.85 11.40 -11.54
C GLY A 54 0.96 10.18 -11.36
N TYR A 55 0.83 9.62 -10.15
CA TYR A 55 -0.12 8.55 -9.91
C TYR A 55 -1.56 9.07 -9.96
N SER A 56 -2.44 8.38 -10.67
CA SER A 56 -3.88 8.67 -10.72
C SER A 56 -4.71 7.76 -9.82
N ARG A 57 -4.12 6.65 -9.40
CA ARG A 57 -4.72 5.67 -8.48
C ARG A 57 -3.71 5.27 -7.41
N LEU A 58 -4.17 5.19 -6.18
CA LEU A 58 -3.41 4.70 -5.03
C LEU A 58 -4.12 3.48 -4.46
N ILE A 59 -3.39 2.44 -4.15
CA ILE A 59 -3.89 1.29 -3.39
C ILE A 59 -3.15 1.28 -2.06
N THR A 60 -3.81 1.78 -1.01
CA THR A 60 -3.22 1.72 0.33
C THR A 60 -3.22 0.29 0.84
N THR A 61 -2.12 -0.10 1.47
CA THR A 61 -1.84 -1.46 1.92
C THR A 61 -1.39 -1.48 3.38
N PRO A 62 -2.25 -1.07 4.33
CA PRO A 62 -1.88 -1.12 5.73
C PRO A 62 -1.51 -2.53 6.17
N HIS A 63 -0.66 -2.63 7.17
CA HIS A 63 -0.28 -3.91 7.76
C HIS A 63 -1.47 -4.63 8.38
N ILE A 64 -1.52 -5.95 8.14
CA ILE A 64 -2.24 -6.93 8.96
C ILE A 64 -1.19 -7.89 9.51
N MET A 65 -0.88 -7.76 10.80
CA MET A 65 0.17 -8.50 11.49
C MET A 65 -0.29 -8.84 12.90
N GLN A 66 -0.36 -10.13 13.20
CA GLN A 66 -0.82 -10.62 14.49
C GLN A 66 0.04 -10.04 15.63
N GLY A 67 -0.62 -9.45 16.62
CA GLY A 67 0.04 -8.89 17.81
C GLY A 67 0.61 -7.48 17.66
N GLN A 68 1.14 -7.07 16.50
CA GLN A 68 1.70 -5.73 16.31
C GLN A 68 0.72 -4.77 15.64
N PHE A 69 0.14 -5.17 14.53
CA PHE A 69 -0.86 -4.41 13.79
C PHE A 69 -2.10 -5.30 13.54
N PRO A 70 -2.94 -5.51 14.58
CA PRO A 70 -4.09 -6.42 14.50
C PRO A 70 -5.26 -5.80 13.73
N ASN A 71 -4.96 -5.28 12.53
CA ASN A 71 -5.92 -4.69 11.64
C ASN A 71 -6.71 -5.78 10.89
N ASP A 72 -7.86 -5.40 10.41
CA ASP A 72 -8.71 -6.20 9.57
C ASP A 72 -9.49 -5.33 8.56
N ARG A 73 -10.37 -5.96 7.78
CA ARG A 73 -11.24 -5.25 6.85
C ARG A 73 -12.10 -4.18 7.54
N SER A 74 -12.53 -4.41 8.78
CA SER A 74 -13.43 -3.50 9.52
C SER A 74 -12.71 -2.24 10.03
N THR A 75 -11.40 -2.28 10.14
CA THR A 75 -10.55 -1.12 10.46
C THR A 75 -10.07 -0.40 9.20
N ILE A 76 -9.58 -1.16 8.21
CA ILE A 76 -8.95 -0.61 7.01
C ILE A 76 -9.96 0.08 6.08
N VAL A 77 -11.10 -0.54 5.79
CA VAL A 77 -12.06 -0.01 4.82
C VAL A 77 -12.67 1.32 5.26
N PRO A 78 -13.19 1.46 6.50
CA PRO A 78 -13.68 2.76 6.97
C PRO A 78 -12.60 3.83 7.03
N GLY A 79 -11.38 3.49 7.43
CA GLY A 79 -10.25 4.42 7.46
C GLY A 79 -9.91 4.94 6.05
N ARG A 80 -9.82 4.06 5.04
CA ARG A 80 -9.67 4.43 3.64
C ARG A 80 -10.82 5.34 3.18
N ASP A 81 -12.07 5.03 3.55
CA ASP A 81 -13.22 5.83 3.14
C ASP A 81 -13.18 7.24 3.73
N ALA A 82 -12.71 7.40 4.96
CA ALA A 82 -12.50 8.73 5.57
C ALA A 82 -11.46 9.54 4.78
N VAL A 83 -10.33 8.93 4.38
CA VAL A 83 -9.32 9.59 3.54
C VAL A 83 -9.91 9.97 2.17
N ARG A 84 -10.67 9.08 1.53
CA ARG A 84 -11.34 9.36 0.24
C ARG A 84 -12.28 10.56 0.32
N GLN A 85 -13.09 10.64 1.37
CA GLN A 85 -14.02 11.76 1.59
C GLN A 85 -13.27 13.08 1.70
N GLU A 86 -12.18 13.10 2.45
CA GLU A 86 -11.38 14.33 2.63
C GLU A 86 -10.63 14.72 1.35
N LEU A 87 -10.07 13.77 0.59
CA LEU A 87 -9.47 14.02 -0.72
C LEU A 87 -10.49 14.68 -1.67
N ALA A 88 -11.70 14.13 -1.72
CA ALA A 88 -12.79 14.69 -2.54
C ALA A 88 -13.21 16.08 -2.07
N ALA A 89 -13.34 16.32 -0.76
CA ALA A 89 -13.69 17.61 -0.17
C ALA A 89 -12.65 18.70 -0.51
N ARG A 90 -11.37 18.31 -0.61
CA ARG A 90 -10.27 19.23 -1.01
C ARG A 90 -10.06 19.33 -2.51
N GLY A 91 -10.86 18.65 -3.33
CA GLY A 91 -10.73 18.66 -4.80
C GLY A 91 -9.46 17.98 -5.32
N ILE A 92 -8.90 17.03 -4.56
CA ILE A 92 -7.73 16.26 -4.96
C ILE A 92 -8.20 15.06 -5.81
N ASP A 93 -7.97 15.15 -7.11
CA ASP A 93 -8.41 14.15 -8.09
C ASP A 93 -7.45 12.96 -8.13
N VAL A 94 -7.64 12.00 -7.21
CA VAL A 94 -6.94 10.73 -7.15
C VAL A 94 -7.89 9.64 -6.65
N THR A 95 -7.85 8.47 -7.27
CA THR A 95 -8.61 7.31 -6.78
C THR A 95 -7.81 6.64 -5.65
N LEU A 96 -8.45 6.39 -4.52
CA LEU A 96 -7.85 5.65 -3.41
C LEU A 96 -8.63 4.35 -3.17
N ASP A 97 -7.99 3.21 -3.36
CA ASP A 97 -8.49 1.88 -3.01
C ASP A 97 -7.71 1.31 -1.82
N ALA A 98 -8.17 0.20 -1.27
CA ALA A 98 -7.47 -0.51 -0.21
C ALA A 98 -7.26 -1.98 -0.56
N ALA A 99 -6.06 -2.46 -0.26
CA ALA A 99 -5.69 -3.84 -0.03
C ALA A 99 -5.10 -3.94 1.39
N ALA A 100 -4.33 -4.98 1.66
CA ALA A 100 -3.54 -5.08 2.87
C ALA A 100 -2.16 -5.67 2.56
N GLU A 101 -1.17 -5.26 3.35
CA GLU A 101 0.11 -5.93 3.46
C GLU A 101 0.02 -6.93 4.61
N TYR A 102 -0.12 -8.20 4.24
CA TYR A 102 -0.20 -9.28 5.22
C TYR A 102 1.20 -9.70 5.65
N PHE A 103 1.47 -9.67 6.94
CA PHE A 103 2.66 -10.33 7.44
C PHE A 103 2.48 -11.85 7.37
N LEU A 104 3.52 -12.56 6.93
CA LEU A 104 3.47 -14.01 6.80
C LEU A 104 3.58 -14.68 8.18
N ASP A 105 2.45 -14.77 8.87
CA ASP A 105 2.26 -15.33 10.19
C ASP A 105 1.14 -16.39 10.21
N PRO A 106 0.95 -17.10 11.33
CA PRO A 106 -0.14 -18.09 11.44
C PRO A 106 -1.53 -17.51 11.17
N GLY A 107 -1.78 -16.24 11.53
CA GLY A 107 -3.08 -15.60 11.33
C GLY A 107 -3.46 -15.49 9.85
N LEU A 108 -2.51 -15.21 8.95
CA LEU A 108 -2.77 -15.23 7.51
C LEU A 108 -3.14 -16.64 7.03
N VAL A 109 -2.45 -17.67 7.53
CA VAL A 109 -2.75 -19.06 7.15
C VAL A 109 -4.13 -19.48 7.61
N GLU A 110 -4.50 -19.16 8.84
CA GLU A 110 -5.82 -19.41 9.40
C GLU A 110 -6.91 -18.72 8.57
N ALA A 111 -6.74 -17.43 8.23
CA ALA A 111 -7.68 -16.69 7.40
C ALA A 111 -7.87 -17.32 6.01
N ILE A 112 -6.81 -17.86 5.40
CA ILE A 112 -6.90 -18.56 4.11
C ILE A 112 -7.62 -19.90 4.26
N GLN A 113 -7.32 -20.66 5.30
CA GLN A 113 -7.94 -21.97 5.55
C GLN A 113 -9.44 -21.83 5.86
N ASP A 114 -9.84 -20.75 6.52
CA ASP A 114 -11.23 -20.43 6.87
C ASP A 114 -12.00 -19.72 5.74
N ASP A 115 -11.36 -19.54 4.55
CA ASP A 115 -11.93 -18.86 3.37
C ASP A 115 -12.42 -17.43 3.70
N GLU A 116 -11.68 -16.74 4.57
CA GLU A 116 -11.99 -15.36 4.92
C GLU A 116 -11.80 -14.42 3.73
N PRO A 117 -12.65 -13.39 3.57
CA PRO A 117 -12.53 -12.44 2.48
C PRO A 117 -11.32 -11.51 2.68
N LEU A 118 -10.18 -11.86 2.08
CA LEU A 118 -8.95 -11.09 2.16
C LEU A 118 -9.00 -9.79 1.37
N LEU A 119 -8.25 -8.77 1.82
CA LEU A 119 -8.04 -7.53 1.09
C LEU A 119 -6.91 -7.72 0.07
N THR A 120 -7.27 -7.90 -1.20
CA THR A 120 -6.35 -8.21 -2.30
C THR A 120 -6.02 -6.96 -3.12
N LEU A 121 -4.83 -6.91 -3.72
CA LEU A 121 -4.44 -5.87 -4.67
C LEU A 121 -5.31 -5.94 -5.95
N SER A 122 -5.55 -7.15 -6.44
CA SER A 122 -6.36 -7.40 -7.63
C SER A 122 -6.67 -8.89 -7.74
N GLY A 123 -7.94 -9.27 -7.84
CA GLY A 123 -8.35 -10.67 -7.96
C GLY A 123 -7.81 -11.51 -6.80
N LYS A 124 -6.97 -12.50 -7.08
CA LYS A 124 -6.34 -13.38 -6.08
C LYS A 124 -4.90 -12.98 -5.70
N LYS A 125 -4.50 -11.72 -5.93
CA LYS A 125 -3.13 -11.26 -5.65
C LYS A 125 -3.06 -10.58 -4.29
N LEU A 126 -2.30 -11.16 -3.37
CA LEU A 126 -1.98 -10.60 -2.05
C LEU A 126 -0.62 -9.89 -2.09
N LEU A 127 -0.49 -8.85 -1.28
CA LEU A 127 0.79 -8.31 -0.88
C LEU A 127 1.16 -8.97 0.45
N VAL A 128 2.36 -9.57 0.49
CA VAL A 128 2.84 -10.31 1.67
C VAL A 128 4.22 -9.82 2.04
N GLU A 129 4.39 -9.48 3.31
CA GLU A 129 5.67 -9.18 3.93
C GLU A 129 6.19 -10.41 4.68
N ILE A 130 7.51 -10.62 4.63
CA ILE A 130 8.22 -11.61 5.43
C ILE A 130 9.25 -10.92 6.32
N SER A 131 9.56 -11.50 7.48
CA SER A 131 10.63 -11.00 8.33
C SER A 131 11.95 -10.92 7.57
N PHE A 132 12.56 -9.74 7.55
CA PHE A 132 13.90 -9.55 6.98
C PHE A 132 15.01 -10.15 7.85
N ALA A 133 14.75 -10.37 9.14
CA ALA A 133 15.73 -10.94 10.07
C ALA A 133 15.88 -12.45 9.89
N ALA A 134 14.76 -13.15 9.68
CA ALA A 134 14.75 -14.57 9.37
C ALA A 134 13.42 -14.93 8.68
N PRO A 135 13.46 -15.56 7.50
CA PRO A 135 12.23 -16.08 6.91
C PRO A 135 11.65 -17.16 7.84
N PRO A 136 10.31 -17.30 7.92
CA PRO A 136 9.69 -18.31 8.75
C PRO A 136 10.13 -19.72 8.31
N MET A 137 10.35 -20.62 9.25
CA MET A 137 10.79 -21.99 8.96
C MET A 137 9.78 -22.72 8.06
N GLN A 138 8.51 -22.37 8.16
CA GLN A 138 7.40 -22.93 7.37
C GLN A 138 7.12 -22.15 6.07
N LEU A 139 8.07 -21.36 5.55
CA LEU A 139 7.85 -20.52 4.36
C LEU A 139 7.25 -21.32 3.17
N HIS A 140 7.75 -22.52 2.92
CA HIS A 140 7.23 -23.37 1.84
C HIS A 140 5.79 -23.81 2.05
N GLU A 141 5.41 -24.11 3.29
CA GLU A 141 4.04 -24.45 3.68
C GLU A 141 3.10 -23.26 3.51
N PHE A 142 3.53 -22.08 3.96
CA PHE A 142 2.78 -20.84 3.75
C PHE A 142 2.56 -20.54 2.26
N LEU A 143 3.61 -20.62 1.44
CA LEU A 143 3.50 -20.39 0.00
C LEU A 143 2.60 -21.43 -0.68
N TYR A 144 2.58 -22.67 -0.20
CA TYR A 144 1.66 -23.69 -0.69
C TYR A 144 0.20 -23.33 -0.44
N HIS A 145 -0.13 -22.90 0.78
CA HIS A 145 -1.49 -22.45 1.12
C HIS A 145 -1.93 -21.22 0.32
N LEU A 146 -1.00 -20.30 0.00
CA LEU A 146 -1.29 -19.11 -0.83
C LEU A 146 -1.57 -19.44 -2.30
N GLN A 147 -1.23 -20.62 -2.79
CA GLN A 147 -1.41 -21.02 -4.19
C GLN A 147 -2.72 -21.78 -4.45
N LEU A 148 -3.41 -22.22 -3.42
CA LEU A 148 -4.69 -22.94 -3.51
C LEU A 148 -5.88 -22.00 -3.65
#